data_8470f450db1e4b45c777ffac61e67f15
#
_entry.id   8470f450db1e4b45c777ffac61e67f15
#
_cell.length_a   1.000
_cell.length_b   1.000
_cell.length_c   1.000
_cell.angle_alpha   90.00
_cell.angle_beta   90.00
_cell.angle_gamma   90.00
#
_symmetry.space_group_name_H-M   'P 1'
#
loop_
_entity.id
_entity.type
_entity.pdbx_description
1 polymer ?
#
loop_
_entity_poly.entity_id
_entity_poly.type
_entity_poly.pdbx_seq_one_letter_code
_entity_poly.pdbx_strand_id
1 'polypeptide(L)'
;NCYHNGSPLADTETEYCQNCRKHRSFVAEGRSLFVYRGAVQKSMYRFKYANRRRYARFLAEEAMQRWENWMREKRIEAIVPVPMYSKKERYRGYNQAALFGRALSEKMDIPCIPRLMIRVKDTRPQKELNGRERENNVKNAFQSPDNVVKYKRILIVDDIYTTGSTVEAVAERLKEAGAEQVYVLTACIGRGF
;
A
#
# COMPACT_ATOMS: atom_id res chain seq x y z
N ASN A 1 -16.35 -7.41 0.12
CA ASN A 1 -15.08 -6.85 -0.34
C ASN A 1 -14.02 -7.94 -0.43
N CYS A 2 -13.12 -7.84 -1.42
CA CYS A 2 -12.01 -8.78 -1.59
C CYS A 2 -11.06 -8.76 -0.38
N TYR A 3 -10.70 -9.94 0.14
CA TYR A 3 -9.84 -10.08 1.31
C TYR A 3 -8.44 -9.48 1.11
N HIS A 4 -7.83 -9.66 -0.09
CA HIS A 4 -6.45 -9.22 -0.32
C HIS A 4 -6.29 -7.72 -0.63
N ASN A 5 -7.32 -7.04 -1.15
CA ASN A 5 -7.15 -5.65 -1.61
C ASN A 5 -8.31 -4.71 -1.26
N GLY A 6 -9.37 -5.22 -0.62
CA GLY A 6 -10.54 -4.43 -0.25
C GLY A 6 -11.42 -4.01 -1.43
N SER A 7 -11.24 -4.60 -2.63
CA SER A 7 -12.07 -4.32 -3.82
C SER A 7 -13.53 -4.66 -3.56
N PRO A 8 -14.49 -3.83 -3.96
CA PRO A 8 -15.89 -4.21 -3.94
C PRO A 8 -16.11 -5.46 -4.81
N LEU A 9 -16.84 -6.44 -4.29
CA LEU A 9 -17.22 -7.65 -4.98
C LEU A 9 -18.68 -7.55 -5.43
N ALA A 10 -19.00 -8.24 -6.52
CA ALA A 10 -20.36 -8.24 -7.09
C ALA A 10 -21.36 -9.02 -6.23
N ASP A 11 -20.87 -10.02 -5.50
CA ASP A 11 -21.66 -10.87 -4.61
C ASP A 11 -21.01 -11.00 -3.22
N THR A 12 -21.81 -11.45 -2.25
CA THR A 12 -21.38 -11.63 -0.85
C THR A 12 -20.72 -12.98 -0.58
N GLU A 13 -20.84 -13.94 -1.49
CA GLU A 13 -20.30 -15.30 -1.33
C GLU A 13 -18.85 -15.39 -1.79
N THR A 14 -18.41 -14.42 -2.58
CA THR A 14 -17.04 -14.37 -3.10
C THR A 14 -16.10 -13.66 -2.13
N GLU A 15 -15.03 -14.35 -1.71
CA GLU A 15 -14.01 -13.79 -0.81
C GLU A 15 -12.91 -13.00 -1.55
N TYR A 16 -12.63 -13.34 -2.81
CA TYR A 16 -11.53 -12.78 -3.60
C TYR A 16 -12.01 -12.29 -4.97
N CYS A 17 -11.52 -11.14 -5.40
CA CYS A 17 -11.76 -10.67 -6.76
C CYS A 17 -11.03 -11.56 -7.79
N GLN A 18 -11.42 -11.48 -9.06
CA GLN A 18 -10.87 -12.32 -10.14
C GLN A 18 -9.33 -12.25 -10.22
N ASN A 19 -8.74 -11.08 -9.98
CA ASN A 19 -7.29 -10.91 -10.00
C ASN A 19 -6.62 -11.65 -8.83
N CYS A 20 -7.14 -11.50 -7.61
CA CYS A 20 -6.58 -12.16 -6.42
C CYS A 20 -6.74 -13.69 -6.42
N ARG A 21 -7.74 -14.22 -7.13
CA ARG A 21 -7.89 -15.68 -7.34
C ARG A 21 -6.80 -16.30 -8.22
N LYS A 22 -6.23 -15.51 -9.13
CA LYS A 22 -5.25 -16.00 -10.12
C LYS A 22 -3.81 -16.00 -9.61
N HIS A 23 -3.52 -15.24 -8.55
CA HIS A 23 -2.16 -15.02 -8.07
C HIS A 23 -2.04 -15.33 -6.58
N ARG A 24 -0.96 -16.04 -6.22
CA ARG A 24 -0.59 -16.22 -4.82
C ARG A 24 -0.16 -14.85 -4.26
N SER A 25 -0.69 -14.47 -3.09
CA SER A 25 -0.39 -13.19 -2.46
C SER A 25 0.48 -13.37 -1.22
N PHE A 26 1.43 -12.46 -1.02
CA PHE A 26 2.18 -12.28 0.23
C PHE A 26 1.42 -11.46 1.27
N VAL A 27 0.34 -10.80 0.84
CA VAL A 27 -0.58 -10.05 1.70
C VAL A 27 -1.60 -11.00 2.32
N ALA A 28 -1.73 -10.96 3.64
CA ALA A 28 -2.71 -11.77 4.36
C ALA A 28 -4.13 -11.22 4.16
N GLU A 29 -4.28 -9.90 4.31
CA GLU A 29 -5.57 -9.22 4.18
C GLU A 29 -5.36 -7.74 3.84
N GLY A 30 -6.28 -7.15 3.09
CA GLY A 30 -6.21 -5.74 2.68
C GLY A 30 -7.53 -5.00 2.74
N ARG A 31 -7.43 -3.68 2.93
CA ARG A 31 -8.57 -2.76 2.92
C ARG A 31 -8.26 -1.54 2.07
N SER A 32 -9.30 -0.96 1.50
CA SER A 32 -9.23 0.30 0.76
C SER A 32 -10.34 1.23 1.23
N LEU A 33 -10.04 2.54 1.30
CA LEU A 33 -11.02 3.52 1.80
C LEU A 33 -12.03 3.89 0.73
N PHE A 34 -11.56 4.16 -0.49
CA PHE A 34 -12.38 4.68 -1.57
C PHE A 34 -12.15 3.97 -2.91
N VAL A 35 -13.15 3.95 -3.76
CA VAL A 35 -12.97 3.58 -5.17
C VAL A 35 -12.41 4.78 -5.94
N TYR A 36 -11.31 4.58 -6.70
CA TYR A 36 -10.63 5.63 -7.47
C TYR A 36 -11.45 6.05 -8.69
N ARG A 37 -12.41 6.96 -8.48
CA ARG A 37 -13.27 7.52 -9.53
C ARG A 37 -13.78 8.93 -9.18
N GLY A 38 -14.16 9.70 -10.18
CA GLY A 38 -14.86 10.98 -10.01
C GLY A 38 -14.14 11.96 -9.08
N ALA A 39 -14.80 12.43 -8.04
CA ALA A 39 -14.27 13.39 -7.08
C ALA A 39 -13.04 12.85 -6.32
N VAL A 40 -13.00 11.55 -6.00
CA VAL A 40 -11.86 10.90 -5.34
C VAL A 40 -10.62 10.98 -6.22
N GLN A 41 -10.75 10.72 -7.52
CA GLN A 41 -9.66 10.82 -8.47
C GLN A 41 -9.08 12.25 -8.52
N LYS A 42 -9.95 13.27 -8.55
CA LYS A 42 -9.53 14.68 -8.51
C LYS A 42 -8.81 15.04 -7.20
N SER A 43 -9.29 14.52 -6.07
CA SER A 43 -8.70 14.73 -4.75
C SER A 43 -7.32 14.07 -4.64
N MET A 44 -7.17 12.85 -5.13
CA MET A 44 -5.88 12.14 -5.15
C MET A 44 -4.87 12.82 -6.10
N TYR A 45 -5.33 13.37 -7.22
CA TYR A 45 -4.47 14.19 -8.08
C TYR A 45 -3.94 15.43 -7.33
N ARG A 46 -4.81 16.15 -6.61
CA ARG A 46 -4.42 17.32 -5.80
C ARG A 46 -3.48 16.91 -4.66
N PHE A 47 -3.71 15.76 -4.03
CA PHE A 47 -2.81 15.21 -3.03
C PHE A 47 -1.43 14.88 -3.61
N LYS A 48 -1.34 14.43 -4.86
CA LYS A 48 -0.07 14.11 -5.53
C LYS A 48 0.68 15.34 -6.05
N TYR A 49 -0.03 16.35 -6.56
CA TYR A 49 0.59 17.38 -7.39
C TYR A 49 0.30 18.82 -6.96
N ALA A 50 -0.66 19.06 -6.09
CA ALA A 50 -1.03 20.41 -5.63
C ALA A 50 -0.66 20.67 -4.15
N ASN A 51 0.32 19.96 -3.62
CA ASN A 51 0.84 20.11 -2.23
C ASN A 51 -0.25 20.08 -1.14
N ARG A 52 -1.34 19.37 -1.36
CA ARG A 52 -2.45 19.28 -0.40
C ARG A 52 -2.19 18.21 0.68
N ARG A 53 -1.11 18.37 1.45
CA ARG A 53 -0.66 17.41 2.50
C ARG A 53 -1.72 17.11 3.55
N ARG A 54 -2.64 18.05 3.84
CA ARG A 54 -3.74 17.86 4.80
C ARG A 54 -4.65 16.67 4.47
N TYR A 55 -4.69 16.21 3.20
CA TYR A 55 -5.42 14.99 2.86
C TYR A 55 -4.94 13.77 3.63
N ALA A 56 -3.67 13.72 4.05
CA ALA A 56 -3.15 12.61 4.84
C ALA A 56 -3.90 12.44 6.18
N ARG A 57 -4.22 13.55 6.86
CA ARG A 57 -4.99 13.53 8.12
C ARG A 57 -6.42 13.06 7.88
N PHE A 58 -7.08 13.59 6.85
CA PHE A 58 -8.42 13.13 6.46
C PHE A 58 -8.44 11.64 6.15
N LEU A 59 -7.46 11.13 5.39
CA LEU A 59 -7.36 9.69 5.08
C LEU A 59 -7.14 8.86 6.34
N ALA A 60 -6.35 9.34 7.30
CA ALA A 60 -6.15 8.66 8.58
C ALA A 60 -7.43 8.66 9.43
N GLU A 61 -8.22 9.75 9.43
CA GLU A 61 -9.53 9.82 10.09
C GLU A 61 -10.51 8.82 9.50
N GLU A 62 -10.64 8.77 8.18
CA GLU A 62 -11.47 7.81 7.48
C GLU A 62 -11.03 6.35 7.74
N ALA A 63 -9.70 6.12 7.82
CA ALA A 63 -9.16 4.80 8.12
C ALA A 63 -9.53 4.35 9.53
N MET A 64 -9.40 5.22 10.52
CA MET A 64 -9.80 4.93 11.89
C MET A 64 -11.30 4.67 11.99
N GLN A 65 -12.12 5.55 11.42
CA GLN A 65 -13.57 5.40 11.45
C GLN A 65 -14.06 4.07 10.86
N ARG A 66 -13.41 3.57 9.79
CA ARG A 66 -13.86 2.37 9.06
C ARG A 66 -13.17 1.10 9.50
N TRP A 67 -11.89 1.18 9.87
CA TRP A 67 -11.01 0.01 9.96
C TRP A 67 -10.20 -0.08 11.25
N GLU A 68 -10.47 0.76 12.28
CA GLU A 68 -9.75 0.71 13.55
C GLU A 68 -9.85 -0.68 14.20
N ASN A 69 -11.07 -1.21 14.34
CA ASN A 69 -11.28 -2.54 14.93
C ASN A 69 -10.50 -3.62 14.18
N TRP A 70 -10.57 -3.60 12.84
CA TRP A 70 -9.81 -4.53 12.03
C TRP A 70 -8.29 -4.42 12.27
N MET A 71 -7.73 -3.21 12.27
CA MET A 71 -6.31 -3.01 12.52
C MET A 71 -5.88 -3.47 13.92
N ARG A 72 -6.72 -3.24 14.94
CA ARG A 72 -6.46 -3.68 16.31
C ARG A 72 -6.56 -5.19 16.46
N GLU A 73 -7.56 -5.84 15.86
CA GLU A 73 -7.71 -7.31 15.83
C GLU A 73 -6.51 -7.99 15.19
N LYS A 74 -5.97 -7.41 14.11
CA LYS A 74 -4.75 -7.91 13.46
C LYS A 74 -3.48 -7.65 14.27
N ARG A 75 -3.56 -6.93 15.39
CA ARG A 75 -2.43 -6.59 16.28
C ARG A 75 -1.25 -6.01 15.51
N ILE A 76 -1.52 -5.04 14.64
CA ILE A 76 -0.49 -4.37 13.82
C ILE A 76 0.57 -3.77 14.75
N GLU A 77 1.85 -4.02 14.46
CA GLU A 77 3.00 -3.58 15.25
C GLU A 77 3.74 -2.41 14.62
N ALA A 78 3.65 -2.26 13.30
CA ALA A 78 4.29 -1.17 12.59
C ALA A 78 3.56 -0.85 11.28
N ILE A 79 3.64 0.41 10.87
CA ILE A 79 3.16 0.90 9.58
C ILE A 79 4.37 1.14 8.67
N VAL A 80 4.34 0.55 7.48
CA VAL A 80 5.37 0.71 6.45
C VAL A 80 4.74 1.33 5.21
N PRO A 81 4.98 2.60 4.94
CA PRO A 81 4.50 3.22 3.70
C PRO A 81 5.25 2.69 2.49
N VAL A 82 4.55 2.46 1.40
CA VAL A 82 5.17 2.11 0.12
C VAL A 82 6.18 3.19 -0.26
N PRO A 83 7.47 2.80 -0.46
CA PRO A 83 8.50 3.79 -0.73
C PRO A 83 8.40 4.33 -2.15
N MET A 84 8.63 5.63 -2.28
CA MET A 84 8.74 6.31 -3.56
C MET A 84 10.21 6.35 -4.01
N TYR A 85 10.43 6.32 -5.31
CA TYR A 85 11.78 6.52 -5.85
C TYR A 85 12.31 7.92 -5.49
N SER A 86 13.55 8.00 -4.99
CA SER A 86 14.09 9.22 -4.38
C SER A 86 14.06 10.47 -5.27
N LYS A 87 14.27 10.31 -6.58
CA LYS A 87 14.15 11.44 -7.54
C LYS A 87 12.71 11.94 -7.66
N LYS A 88 11.72 11.04 -7.63
CA LYS A 88 10.30 11.42 -7.67
C LYS A 88 9.86 12.08 -6.38
N GLU A 89 10.35 11.60 -5.23
CA GLU A 89 10.06 12.20 -3.93
C GLU A 89 10.64 13.61 -3.83
N ARG A 90 11.89 13.82 -4.28
CA ARG A 90 12.50 15.15 -4.35
C ARG A 90 11.72 16.10 -5.26
N TYR A 91 11.31 15.67 -6.44
CA TYR A 91 10.52 16.46 -7.37
C TYR A 91 9.15 16.83 -6.80
N ARG A 92 8.48 15.90 -6.13
CA ARG A 92 7.14 16.08 -5.55
C ARG A 92 7.17 16.76 -4.19
N GLY A 93 8.32 16.71 -3.48
CA GLY A 93 8.54 17.26 -2.16
C GLY A 93 8.05 16.37 -1.01
N TYR A 94 7.38 15.25 -1.29
CA TYR A 94 6.91 14.29 -0.27
C TYR A 94 6.42 12.97 -0.89
N ASN A 95 6.40 11.92 -0.06
CA ASN A 95 5.74 10.66 -0.35
C ASN A 95 4.34 10.64 0.29
N GLN A 96 3.28 10.47 -0.51
CA GLN A 96 1.88 10.44 -0.07
C GLN A 96 1.62 9.31 0.92
N ALA A 97 2.14 8.11 0.63
CA ALA A 97 2.01 6.95 1.50
C ALA A 97 2.67 7.22 2.86
N ALA A 98 3.84 7.88 2.87
CA ALA A 98 4.53 8.24 4.10
C ALA A 98 3.77 9.28 4.94
N LEU A 99 3.15 10.28 4.30
CA LEU A 99 2.29 11.24 5.01
C LEU A 99 1.06 10.54 5.60
N PHE A 100 0.40 9.68 4.83
CA PHE A 100 -0.74 8.91 5.30
C PHE A 100 -0.36 7.97 6.45
N GLY A 101 0.74 7.21 6.30
CA GLY A 101 1.23 6.31 7.34
C GLY A 101 1.59 7.03 8.64
N ARG A 102 2.21 8.21 8.59
CA ARG A 102 2.51 9.02 9.79
C ARG A 102 1.23 9.51 10.48
N ALA A 103 0.28 10.05 9.71
CA ALA A 103 -0.99 10.49 10.29
C ALA A 103 -1.79 9.33 10.92
N LEU A 104 -1.72 8.13 10.35
CA LEU A 104 -2.32 6.93 10.92
C LEU A 104 -1.57 6.44 12.16
N SER A 105 -0.24 6.49 12.15
CA SER A 105 0.65 6.17 13.26
C SER A 105 0.32 6.99 14.52
N GLU A 106 0.11 8.30 14.36
CA GLU A 106 -0.30 9.20 15.45
C GLU A 106 -1.64 8.79 16.10
N LYS A 107 -2.58 8.27 15.29
CA LYS A 107 -3.91 7.86 15.78
C LYS A 107 -3.93 6.45 16.38
N MET A 108 -3.10 5.57 15.87
CA MET A 108 -3.01 4.16 16.30
C MET A 108 -2.04 3.95 17.47
N ASP A 109 -1.17 4.92 17.75
CA ASP A 109 -0.04 4.82 18.68
C ASP A 109 0.90 3.66 18.36
N ILE A 110 1.20 3.47 17.06
CA ILE A 110 2.15 2.47 16.56
C ILE A 110 3.16 3.12 15.61
N PRO A 111 4.42 2.64 15.54
CA PRO A 111 5.46 3.31 14.77
C PRO A 111 5.19 3.27 13.26
N CYS A 112 5.40 4.40 12.59
CA CYS A 112 5.51 4.48 11.14
C CYS A 112 7.00 4.49 10.76
N ILE A 113 7.42 3.55 9.90
CA ILE A 113 8.83 3.33 9.56
C ILE A 113 9.05 3.47 8.05
N PRO A 114 9.16 4.71 7.52
CA PRO A 114 9.25 4.94 6.07
C PRO A 114 10.53 4.39 5.42
N ARG A 115 11.58 4.15 6.22
CA ARG A 115 12.86 3.65 5.72
C ARG A 115 13.07 2.15 5.93
N LEU A 116 12.08 1.44 6.47
CA LEU A 116 12.17 -0.02 6.58
C LEU A 116 12.28 -0.68 5.20
N MET A 117 11.68 -0.03 4.20
CA MET A 117 11.78 -0.39 2.79
C MET A 117 12.23 0.82 1.99
N ILE A 118 13.11 0.61 1.02
CA ILE A 118 13.55 1.64 0.06
C ILE A 118 13.28 1.19 -1.37
N ARG A 119 13.03 2.16 -2.25
CA ARG A 119 12.89 1.91 -3.68
C ARG A 119 14.15 2.32 -4.40
N VAL A 120 14.92 1.34 -4.88
CA VAL A 120 16.24 1.54 -5.50
C VAL A 120 16.17 1.79 -7.01
N LYS A 121 15.06 1.40 -7.68
CA LYS A 121 14.88 1.58 -9.13
C LYS A 121 13.59 2.32 -9.47
N ASP A 122 13.66 3.20 -10.47
CA ASP A 122 12.47 3.78 -11.09
C ASP A 122 11.91 2.81 -12.12
N THR A 123 10.97 1.98 -11.69
CA THR A 123 10.25 1.09 -12.60
C THR A 123 9.18 1.89 -13.33
N ARG A 124 9.51 2.44 -14.51
CA ARG A 124 8.47 2.92 -15.44
C ARG A 124 7.81 1.68 -16.07
N PRO A 125 6.48 1.69 -16.28
CA PRO A 125 5.85 0.67 -17.11
C PRO A 125 6.43 0.82 -18.51
N GLN A 126 7.39 -0.01 -18.88
CA GLN A 126 7.82 -0.11 -20.26
C GLN A 126 6.72 -0.87 -20.99
N LYS A 127 6.17 -0.25 -22.03
CA LYS A 127 5.06 -0.79 -22.84
C LYS A 127 5.41 -2.11 -23.55
N GLU A 128 6.68 -2.52 -23.52
CA GLU A 128 7.26 -3.64 -24.27
C GLU A 128 7.64 -4.86 -23.43
N LEU A 129 7.43 -4.83 -22.09
CA LEU A 129 7.80 -5.96 -21.23
C LEU A 129 6.67 -6.96 -21.09
N ASN A 130 6.98 -8.25 -21.22
CA ASN A 130 6.11 -9.38 -20.90
C ASN A 130 5.70 -9.38 -19.42
N GLY A 131 4.58 -10.03 -19.07
CA GLY A 131 4.04 -10.02 -17.71
C GLY A 131 5.05 -10.45 -16.62
N ARG A 132 5.84 -11.51 -16.87
CA ARG A 132 6.90 -11.99 -15.96
C ARG A 132 8.06 -11.01 -15.79
N GLU A 133 8.46 -10.32 -16.84
CA GLU A 133 9.52 -9.31 -16.80
C GLU A 133 9.07 -8.06 -16.02
N ARG A 134 7.78 -7.70 -16.10
CA ARG A 134 7.19 -6.63 -15.28
C ARG A 134 7.20 -6.97 -13.81
N GLU A 135 6.83 -8.20 -13.43
CA GLU A 135 6.87 -8.66 -12.05
C GLU A 135 8.29 -8.66 -11.50
N ASN A 136 9.26 -9.20 -12.22
CA ASN A 136 10.66 -9.22 -11.81
C ASN A 136 11.29 -7.82 -11.70
N ASN A 137 10.92 -6.89 -12.59
CA ASN A 137 11.37 -5.50 -12.51
C ASN A 137 10.83 -4.79 -11.28
N VAL A 138 9.59 -5.07 -10.88
CA VAL A 138 8.99 -4.48 -9.67
C VAL A 138 9.58 -5.12 -8.41
N LYS A 139 9.77 -6.45 -8.38
CA LYS A 139 10.38 -7.17 -7.25
C LYS A 139 11.78 -6.63 -6.90
N ASN A 140 12.63 -6.45 -7.89
CA ASN A 140 14.00 -5.94 -7.70
C ASN A 140 14.08 -4.42 -7.46
N ALA A 141 12.94 -3.72 -7.43
CA ALA A 141 12.92 -2.29 -7.17
C ALA A 141 12.91 -1.95 -5.68
N PHE A 142 12.61 -2.92 -4.80
CA PHE A 142 12.49 -2.70 -3.37
C PHE A 142 13.50 -3.51 -2.59
N GLN A 143 14.06 -2.92 -1.55
CA GLN A 143 15.04 -3.52 -0.63
C GLN A 143 14.75 -3.10 0.80
N SER A 144 15.04 -3.99 1.76
CA SER A 144 15.14 -3.66 3.18
C SER A 144 16.60 -3.34 3.49
N PRO A 145 16.94 -2.13 3.96
CA PRO A 145 18.31 -1.78 4.28
C PRO A 145 18.97 -2.69 5.34
N ASP A 146 18.18 -3.11 6.32
CA ASP A 146 18.69 -3.86 7.49
C ASP A 146 18.60 -5.38 7.33
N ASN A 147 18.10 -5.90 6.21
CA ASN A 147 17.87 -7.32 5.92
C ASN A 147 17.10 -8.12 7.00
N VAL A 148 16.78 -7.52 8.14
CA VAL A 148 16.03 -8.13 9.25
C VAL A 148 15.00 -7.16 9.75
N VAL A 149 13.75 -7.63 9.84
CA VAL A 149 12.61 -6.86 10.35
C VAL A 149 12.20 -7.43 11.70
N LYS A 150 12.25 -6.62 12.76
CA LYS A 150 11.85 -7.03 14.12
C LYS A 150 10.34 -7.14 14.32
N TYR A 151 9.55 -6.50 13.44
CA TYR A 151 8.09 -6.48 13.52
C TYR A 151 7.50 -7.68 12.79
N LYS A 152 6.60 -8.39 13.46
CA LYS A 152 5.98 -9.61 12.93
C LYS A 152 4.69 -9.33 12.14
N ARG A 153 3.92 -8.31 12.55
CA ARG A 153 2.65 -7.92 11.94
C ARG A 153 2.72 -6.49 11.43
N ILE A 154 2.83 -6.35 10.12
CA ILE A 154 3.12 -5.07 9.45
C ILE A 154 1.93 -4.65 8.60
N LEU A 155 1.56 -3.37 8.70
CA LEU A 155 0.60 -2.73 7.81
C LEU A 155 1.33 -1.92 6.74
N ILE A 156 1.26 -2.35 5.49
CA ILE A 156 1.67 -1.55 4.35
C ILE A 156 0.58 -0.50 4.08
N VAL A 157 0.98 0.75 3.88
CA VAL A 157 0.07 1.79 3.42
C VAL A 157 0.49 2.36 2.07
N ASP A 158 -0.50 2.61 1.18
CA ASP A 158 -0.28 3.23 -0.13
C ASP A 158 -1.40 4.20 -0.48
N ASP A 159 -1.19 5.01 -1.50
CA ASP A 159 -2.19 5.97 -1.98
C ASP A 159 -3.22 5.31 -2.91
N ILE A 160 -2.80 4.50 -3.88
CA ILE A 160 -3.68 3.86 -4.86
C ILE A 160 -3.25 2.43 -5.15
N TYR A 161 -4.11 1.48 -4.82
CA TYR A 161 -3.98 0.10 -5.27
C TYR A 161 -4.52 -0.03 -6.70
N THR A 162 -3.71 -0.49 -7.62
CA THR A 162 -4.12 -0.78 -9.00
C THR A 162 -4.04 -2.27 -9.29
N THR A 163 -2.95 -2.78 -9.80
CA THR A 163 -2.71 -4.21 -10.03
C THR A 163 -2.24 -4.95 -8.79
N GLY A 164 -1.81 -4.23 -7.76
CA GLY A 164 -1.21 -4.81 -6.55
C GLY A 164 0.29 -5.09 -6.66
N SER A 165 0.89 -5.05 -7.87
CA SER A 165 2.29 -5.44 -8.08
C SER A 165 3.28 -4.73 -7.15
N THR A 166 3.06 -3.45 -6.86
CA THR A 166 3.91 -2.67 -5.93
C THR A 166 3.78 -3.17 -4.51
N VAL A 167 2.55 -3.38 -4.05
CA VAL A 167 2.24 -3.85 -2.70
C VAL A 167 2.77 -5.27 -2.50
N GLU A 168 2.57 -6.15 -3.48
CA GLU A 168 3.06 -7.53 -3.45
C GLU A 168 4.59 -7.59 -3.39
N ALA A 169 5.30 -6.77 -4.18
CA ALA A 169 6.75 -6.71 -4.13
C ALA A 169 7.29 -6.22 -2.78
N VAL A 170 6.63 -5.23 -2.15
CA VAL A 170 6.99 -4.77 -0.81
C VAL A 170 6.67 -5.85 0.23
N ALA A 171 5.51 -6.52 0.13
CA ALA A 171 5.10 -7.58 1.05
C ALA A 171 6.05 -8.78 0.98
N GLU A 172 6.45 -9.21 -0.22
CA GLU A 172 7.43 -10.27 -0.43
C GLU A 172 8.76 -9.95 0.28
N ARG A 173 9.30 -8.75 0.10
CA ARG A 173 10.54 -8.32 0.74
C ARG A 173 10.43 -8.24 2.27
N LEU A 174 9.30 -7.79 2.79
CA LEU A 174 9.05 -7.79 4.25
C LEU A 174 8.97 -9.21 4.81
N LYS A 175 8.35 -10.14 4.08
CA LYS A 175 8.31 -11.57 4.45
C LYS A 175 9.71 -12.19 4.45
N GLU A 176 10.51 -11.96 3.41
CA GLU A 176 11.89 -12.42 3.32
C GLU A 176 12.76 -11.86 4.46
N ALA A 177 12.51 -10.62 4.88
CA ALA A 177 13.20 -9.96 5.98
C ALA A 177 12.69 -10.40 7.38
N GLY A 178 11.67 -11.27 7.49
CA GLY A 178 11.23 -11.87 8.74
C GLY A 178 9.86 -11.45 9.28
N ALA A 179 9.08 -10.67 8.50
CA ALA A 179 7.69 -10.40 8.86
C ALA A 179 6.83 -11.67 8.74
N GLU A 180 5.97 -11.93 9.74
CA GLU A 180 5.09 -13.11 9.73
C GLU A 180 3.77 -12.85 9.04
N GLN A 181 3.20 -11.66 9.22
CA GLN A 181 1.94 -11.26 8.59
C GLN A 181 2.07 -9.86 7.99
N VAL A 182 1.62 -9.71 6.77
CA VAL A 182 1.63 -8.43 6.06
C VAL A 182 0.19 -8.09 5.67
N TYR A 183 -0.25 -6.93 6.09
CA TYR A 183 -1.57 -6.37 5.82
C TYR A 183 -1.44 -5.13 4.94
N VAL A 184 -2.51 -4.71 4.30
CA VAL A 184 -2.50 -3.55 3.41
C VAL A 184 -3.68 -2.64 3.67
N LEU A 185 -3.41 -1.34 3.74
CA LEU A 185 -4.43 -0.31 3.74
C LEU A 185 -4.10 0.73 2.67
N THR A 186 -5.01 0.94 1.73
CA THR A 186 -4.82 1.95 0.69
C THR A 186 -5.88 3.03 0.75
N ALA A 187 -5.51 4.26 0.38
CA ALA A 187 -6.48 5.34 0.31
C ALA A 187 -7.50 5.08 -0.80
N CYS A 188 -7.07 4.49 -1.90
CA CYS A 188 -7.96 4.20 -3.02
C CYS A 188 -7.66 2.86 -3.67
N ILE A 189 -8.70 2.27 -4.27
CA ILE A 189 -8.57 1.14 -5.18
C ILE A 189 -9.02 1.54 -6.58
N GLY A 190 -8.17 1.24 -7.58
CA GLY A 190 -8.48 1.48 -9.00
C GLY A 190 -9.51 0.51 -9.53
N ARG A 191 -10.25 0.90 -10.59
CA ARG A 191 -11.06 -0.03 -11.39
C ARG A 191 -10.15 -0.76 -12.37
N GLY A 192 -10.26 -2.05 -12.44
CA GLY A 192 -9.50 -2.88 -13.38
C GLY A 192 -9.54 -4.36 -13.01
N PHE A 193 -10.55 -4.71 -12.26
CA PHE A 193 -10.68 -6.06 -11.72
C PHE A 193 -12.07 -6.61 -11.96
#